data_3c3388123edf7f607b4323412cca6f40
#
_entry.id   3c3388123edf7f607b4323412cca6f40
#
_cell.length_a   1.000
_cell.length_b   1.000
_cell.length_c   1.000
_cell.angle_alpha   90.00
_cell.angle_beta   90.00
_cell.angle_gamma   90.00
#
_symmetry.space_group_name_H-M   'P 1'
#
loop_
_entity.id
_entity.type
_entity.pdbx_description
1 polymer ?
#
loop_
_entity_poly.entity_id
_entity_poly.type
_entity_poly.pdbx_seq_one_letter_code
_entity_poly.pdbx_strand_id
1 'polypeptide(L)'
;MKAPVMKAKDAPPAAREAHAAPMKRIALIEDDADIAYTIRLNLRKEKRYQVEHYVSGIAALAAVQEKPFDLVILDLNLPDIDGLALCRELRRADETRKVPIIMLTARVEERDKLLGFEIGADDYITKPFSMRELLARVNAHLRRVAAFETSEEEVFQDGELHVDRGRFEVSVAGKRVHLTKKEFDLLWLLIRNRNRVVTRDSILARLWDYDADVETRTVDVHIRALRRKLGEQRIETVVGLGYRYREGASRA
;
A
#
# COMPACT_ATOMS: atom_id res chain seq x y z
N MET A 1 -10.68 -62.19 39.97
CA MET A 1 -11.31 -60.89 39.74
C MET A 1 -10.25 -59.98 39.10
N LYS A 2 -10.35 -59.70 37.81
CA LYS A 2 -9.46 -58.80 37.05
C LYS A 2 -10.12 -57.43 36.97
N ALA A 3 -9.41 -56.39 37.41
CA ALA A 3 -9.86 -55.00 37.34
C ALA A 3 -9.80 -54.52 35.87
N PRO A 4 -10.73 -53.67 35.39
CA PRO A 4 -10.72 -53.21 34.00
C PRO A 4 -9.71 -52.09 33.82
N VAL A 5 -8.92 -52.23 32.73
CA VAL A 5 -8.00 -51.22 32.20
C VAL A 5 -8.80 -50.07 31.57
N MET A 6 -8.76 -48.90 32.17
CA MET A 6 -9.31 -47.67 31.58
C MET A 6 -8.47 -47.25 30.39
N LYS A 7 -9.10 -47.19 29.20
CA LYS A 7 -8.54 -46.66 27.98
C LYS A 7 -8.44 -45.12 28.10
N ALA A 8 -7.23 -44.61 27.93
CA ALA A 8 -6.95 -43.19 27.77
C ALA A 8 -7.50 -42.70 26.40
N LYS A 9 -8.74 -42.19 26.39
CA LYS A 9 -9.34 -41.41 25.30
C LYS A 9 -10.32 -40.47 25.97
N ASP A 10 -9.91 -39.22 26.17
CA ASP A 10 -10.72 -38.00 26.29
C ASP A 10 -9.89 -36.94 27.02
N ALA A 11 -8.76 -36.54 26.40
CA ALA A 11 -8.16 -35.24 26.71
C ALA A 11 -8.80 -34.24 25.73
N PRO A 12 -9.39 -33.11 26.18
CA PRO A 12 -9.91 -32.10 25.29
C PRO A 12 -8.72 -31.49 24.50
N PRO A 13 -8.93 -31.15 23.20
CA PRO A 13 -7.87 -30.51 22.42
C PRO A 13 -7.47 -29.21 23.12
N ALA A 14 -6.17 -29.09 23.42
CA ALA A 14 -5.58 -27.88 23.96
C ALA A 14 -6.07 -26.70 23.11
N ALA A 15 -6.70 -25.72 23.76
CA ALA A 15 -7.12 -24.47 23.16
C ALA A 15 -5.88 -23.88 22.46
N ARG A 16 -5.91 -23.82 21.13
CA ARG A 16 -4.95 -23.04 20.36
C ARG A 16 -5.13 -21.60 20.85
N GLU A 17 -4.18 -21.12 21.63
CA GLU A 17 -4.05 -19.71 21.94
C GLU A 17 -4.02 -19.00 20.59
N ALA A 18 -5.09 -18.28 20.29
CA ALA A 18 -5.16 -17.39 19.15
C ALA A 18 -4.06 -16.33 19.37
N HIS A 19 -2.92 -16.50 18.73
CA HIS A 19 -1.88 -15.46 18.68
C HIS A 19 -2.55 -14.22 18.13
N ALA A 20 -2.81 -13.24 18.97
CA ALA A 20 -3.32 -11.93 18.56
C ALA A 20 -2.31 -11.41 17.52
N ALA A 21 -2.81 -11.13 16.31
CA ALA A 21 -1.96 -10.58 15.25
C ALA A 21 -1.23 -9.33 15.78
N PRO A 22 0.07 -9.16 15.48
CA PRO A 22 0.83 -8.03 15.99
C PRO A 22 0.17 -6.72 15.61
N MET A 23 0.10 -5.77 16.55
CA MET A 23 -0.48 -4.45 16.33
C MET A 23 0.27 -3.74 15.20
N LYS A 24 -0.47 -3.14 14.26
CA LYS A 24 0.09 -2.35 13.19
C LYS A 24 0.47 -0.96 13.65
N ARG A 25 1.69 -0.53 13.37
CA ARG A 25 2.22 0.77 13.76
C ARG A 25 1.96 1.80 12.68
N ILE A 26 1.30 2.89 13.04
CA ILE A 26 0.95 3.99 12.15
C ILE A 26 1.64 5.26 12.63
N ALA A 27 2.41 5.90 11.76
CA ALA A 27 2.91 7.25 11.98
C ALA A 27 1.85 8.24 11.46
N LEU A 28 1.36 9.12 12.34
CA LEU A 28 0.48 10.23 11.99
C LEU A 28 1.28 11.53 12.09
N ILE A 29 1.47 12.20 10.97
CA ILE A 29 2.21 13.46 10.85
C ILE A 29 1.21 14.54 10.49
N GLU A 30 0.79 15.33 11.47
CA GLU A 30 -0.26 16.33 11.38
C GLU A 30 -0.03 17.38 12.47
N ASP A 31 0.06 18.65 12.12
CA ASP A 31 0.29 19.76 13.07
C ASP A 31 -0.99 20.25 13.74
N ASP A 32 -2.15 20.08 13.09
CA ASP A 32 -3.44 20.42 13.69
C ASP A 32 -3.80 19.41 14.79
N ALA A 33 -3.85 19.90 16.03
CA ALA A 33 -4.09 19.07 17.21
C ALA A 33 -5.48 18.42 17.23
N ASP A 34 -6.51 19.10 16.70
CA ASP A 34 -7.90 18.61 16.72
C ASP A 34 -8.09 17.51 15.67
N ILE A 35 -7.51 17.70 14.49
CA ILE A 35 -7.48 16.69 13.43
C ILE A 35 -6.71 15.47 13.92
N ALA A 36 -5.51 15.67 14.45
CA ALA A 36 -4.67 14.60 14.97
C ALA A 36 -5.35 13.83 16.12
N TYR A 37 -5.99 14.53 17.04
CA TYR A 37 -6.74 13.89 18.13
C TYR A 37 -7.87 13.02 17.60
N THR A 38 -8.65 13.55 16.65
CA THR A 38 -9.78 12.85 16.05
C THR A 38 -9.35 11.58 15.31
N ILE A 39 -8.28 11.67 14.51
CA ILE A 39 -7.71 10.52 13.80
C ILE A 39 -7.21 9.46 14.79
N ARG A 40 -6.41 9.86 15.77
CA ARG A 40 -5.86 8.94 16.79
C ARG A 40 -6.95 8.23 17.57
N LEU A 41 -7.99 8.96 17.99
CA LEU A 41 -9.11 8.39 18.75
C LEU A 41 -9.81 7.28 17.94
N ASN A 42 -10.09 7.54 16.68
CA ASN A 42 -10.79 6.58 15.82
C ASN A 42 -9.93 5.37 15.44
N LEU A 43 -8.65 5.59 15.10
CA LEU A 43 -7.73 4.48 14.80
C LEU A 43 -7.51 3.57 16.02
N ARG A 44 -7.40 4.13 17.22
CA ARG A 44 -7.23 3.34 18.46
C ARG A 44 -8.44 2.48 18.83
N LYS A 45 -9.65 2.89 18.43
CA LYS A 45 -10.87 2.06 18.65
C LYS A 45 -10.77 0.71 17.93
N GLU A 46 -10.03 0.63 16.85
CA GLU A 46 -9.81 -0.61 16.09
C GLU A 46 -8.97 -1.67 16.84
N LYS A 47 -8.37 -1.33 18.00
CA LYS A 47 -7.56 -2.21 18.87
C LYS A 47 -6.40 -2.97 18.19
N ARG A 48 -6.22 -2.81 16.89
CA ARG A 48 -5.18 -3.42 16.05
C ARG A 48 -4.13 -2.43 15.58
N TYR A 49 -4.30 -1.13 15.90
CA TYR A 49 -3.40 -0.06 15.52
C TYR A 49 -2.75 0.60 16.72
N GLN A 50 -1.43 0.78 16.64
CA GLN A 50 -0.65 1.65 17.49
C GLN A 50 -0.34 2.91 16.69
N VAL A 51 -0.81 4.07 17.16
CA VAL A 51 -0.64 5.35 16.46
C VAL A 51 0.33 6.22 17.22
N GLU A 52 1.42 6.60 16.57
CA GLU A 52 2.39 7.58 17.05
C GLU A 52 2.18 8.89 16.29
N HIS A 53 2.07 9.99 17.00
CA HIS A 53 1.73 11.30 16.44
C HIS A 53 2.94 12.23 16.48
N TYR A 54 3.17 12.91 15.38
CA TYR A 54 4.24 13.88 15.18
C TYR A 54 3.65 15.18 14.64
N VAL A 55 3.95 16.30 15.29
CA VAL A 55 3.56 17.67 14.86
C VAL A 55 4.56 18.29 13.88
N SER A 56 5.71 17.65 13.71
CA SER A 56 6.85 18.10 12.91
C SER A 56 7.27 16.99 11.95
N GLY A 57 7.40 17.34 10.68
CA GLY A 57 7.85 16.39 9.65
C GLY A 57 9.30 15.96 9.85
N ILE A 58 10.17 16.86 10.32
CA ILE A 58 11.58 16.53 10.62
C ILE A 58 11.67 15.53 11.76
N ALA A 59 10.91 15.72 12.84
CA ALA A 59 10.87 14.77 13.95
C ALA A 59 10.32 13.42 13.53
N ALA A 60 9.28 13.42 12.67
CA ALA A 60 8.71 12.22 12.12
C ALA A 60 9.73 11.45 11.26
N LEU A 61 10.48 12.15 10.39
CA LEU A 61 11.49 11.53 9.52
C LEU A 61 12.54 10.77 10.33
N ALA A 62 13.05 11.37 11.40
CA ALA A 62 14.01 10.72 12.31
C ALA A 62 13.40 9.46 12.96
N ALA A 63 12.18 9.57 13.49
CA ALA A 63 11.52 8.45 14.16
C ALA A 63 11.17 7.29 13.23
N VAL A 64 10.77 7.59 11.99
CA VAL A 64 10.40 6.56 10.99
C VAL A 64 11.63 5.80 10.47
N GLN A 65 12.80 6.42 10.50
CA GLN A 65 14.07 5.76 10.17
C GLN A 65 14.57 4.84 11.30
N GLU A 66 14.29 5.18 12.56
CA GLU A 66 14.72 4.37 13.71
C GLU A 66 13.86 3.14 13.93
N LYS A 67 12.57 3.22 13.66
CA LYS A 67 11.61 2.15 13.95
C LYS A 67 10.68 1.92 12.76
N PRO A 68 10.48 0.65 12.34
CA PRO A 68 9.61 0.36 11.22
C PRO A 68 8.14 0.72 11.53
N PHE A 69 7.49 1.40 10.61
CA PHE A 69 6.05 1.64 10.59
C PHE A 69 5.40 0.82 9.48
N ASP A 70 4.13 0.45 9.68
CA ASP A 70 3.34 -0.27 8.68
C ASP A 70 2.61 0.69 7.73
N LEU A 71 2.38 1.95 8.16
CA LEU A 71 1.71 2.98 7.37
C LEU A 71 2.07 4.38 7.90
N VAL A 72 2.15 5.34 7.00
CA VAL A 72 2.30 6.78 7.30
C VAL A 72 1.06 7.52 6.82
N ILE A 73 0.46 8.34 7.70
CA ILE A 73 -0.54 9.35 7.36
C ILE A 73 0.16 10.70 7.46
N LEU A 74 0.18 11.46 6.36
CA LEU A 74 1.02 12.65 6.20
C LEU A 74 0.20 13.85 5.76
N ASP A 75 0.15 14.91 6.58
CA ASP A 75 -0.32 16.20 6.10
C ASP A 75 0.70 16.85 5.16
N LEU A 76 0.22 17.49 4.12
CA LEU A 76 1.07 18.26 3.21
C LEU A 76 1.50 19.60 3.79
N ASN A 77 0.67 20.21 4.66
CA ASN A 77 0.90 21.55 5.21
C ASN A 77 1.51 21.45 6.61
N LEU A 78 2.78 21.04 6.70
CA LEU A 78 3.52 21.00 7.95
C LEU A 78 4.29 22.32 8.17
N PRO A 79 4.56 22.70 9.45
CA PRO A 79 5.18 24.00 9.75
C PRO A 79 6.69 24.05 9.43
N ASP A 80 7.36 22.92 9.34
CA ASP A 80 8.82 22.81 9.28
C ASP A 80 9.36 22.26 7.95
N ILE A 81 8.57 21.46 7.25
CA ILE A 81 8.95 20.87 5.95
C ILE A 81 7.72 20.69 5.06
N ASP A 82 7.85 20.95 3.78
CA ASP A 82 6.81 20.61 2.79
C ASP A 82 6.55 19.10 2.78
N GLY A 83 5.27 18.68 2.92
CA GLY A 83 4.91 17.27 2.99
C GLY A 83 5.29 16.46 1.74
N LEU A 84 5.34 17.10 0.55
CA LEU A 84 5.84 16.45 -0.66
C LEU A 84 7.35 16.21 -0.58
N ALA A 85 8.10 17.15 0.00
CA ALA A 85 9.52 16.97 0.24
C ALA A 85 9.77 15.84 1.25
N LEU A 86 9.01 15.80 2.34
CA LEU A 86 9.07 14.72 3.32
C LEU A 86 8.76 13.35 2.69
N CYS A 87 7.73 13.28 1.84
CA CYS A 87 7.41 12.04 1.13
C CYS A 87 8.58 11.56 0.24
N ARG A 88 9.26 12.48 -0.46
CA ARG A 88 10.45 12.13 -1.27
C ARG A 88 11.56 11.53 -0.42
N GLU A 89 11.83 12.11 0.76
CA GLU A 89 12.86 11.59 1.66
C GLU A 89 12.48 10.19 2.19
N LEU A 90 11.22 9.98 2.57
CA LEU A 90 10.71 8.67 2.96
C LEU A 90 10.84 7.62 1.83
N ARG A 91 10.70 8.03 0.57
CA ARG A 91 10.85 7.14 -0.60
C ARG A 91 12.30 6.85 -0.98
N ARG A 92 13.24 7.70 -0.57
CA ARG A 92 14.67 7.50 -0.81
C ARG A 92 15.30 6.51 0.16
N ALA A 93 14.85 6.48 1.40
CA ALA A 93 15.38 5.59 2.43
C ALA A 93 14.88 4.15 2.23
N ASP A 94 15.79 3.17 2.29
CA ASP A 94 15.49 1.75 2.05
C ASP A 94 14.47 1.18 3.04
N GLU A 95 14.51 1.64 4.28
CA GLU A 95 13.65 1.20 5.38
C GLU A 95 12.19 1.64 5.20
N THR A 96 11.98 2.81 4.58
CA THR A 96 10.66 3.45 4.51
C THR A 96 10.04 3.48 3.12
N ARG A 97 10.83 3.24 2.07
CA ARG A 97 10.36 3.34 0.68
C ARG A 97 9.16 2.46 0.33
N LYS A 98 8.97 1.34 1.04
CA LYS A 98 7.87 0.39 0.85
C LYS A 98 6.69 0.64 1.79
N VAL A 99 6.84 1.52 2.77
CA VAL A 99 5.78 1.85 3.73
C VAL A 99 4.68 2.63 3.00
N PRO A 100 3.41 2.21 3.06
CA PRO A 100 2.32 2.95 2.46
C PRO A 100 2.21 4.36 3.04
N ILE A 101 2.03 5.37 2.17
CA ILE A 101 1.84 6.76 2.56
C ILE A 101 0.48 7.23 2.05
N ILE A 102 -0.40 7.62 2.99
CA ILE A 102 -1.66 8.32 2.72
C ILE A 102 -1.44 9.79 2.99
N MET A 103 -1.59 10.64 1.98
CA MET A 103 -1.48 12.09 2.15
C MET A 103 -2.83 12.70 2.51
N LEU A 104 -2.83 13.59 3.50
CA LEU A 104 -3.94 14.47 3.81
C LEU A 104 -3.66 15.83 3.17
N THR A 105 -4.63 16.41 2.45
CA THR A 105 -4.42 17.65 1.74
C THR A 105 -5.64 18.54 1.70
N ALA A 106 -5.46 19.86 1.91
CA ALA A 106 -6.48 20.86 1.61
C ALA A 106 -6.50 21.23 0.11
N ARG A 107 -5.50 20.78 -0.67
CA ARG A 107 -5.36 21.12 -2.08
C ARG A 107 -6.27 20.24 -2.92
N VAL A 108 -7.26 20.87 -3.53
CA VAL A 108 -8.27 20.20 -4.38
C VAL A 108 -7.78 20.08 -5.82
N GLU A 109 -6.74 20.84 -6.20
CA GLU A 109 -6.29 20.87 -7.59
C GLU A 109 -5.74 19.51 -8.03
N GLU A 110 -6.26 19.03 -9.14
CA GLU A 110 -5.85 17.77 -9.78
C GLU A 110 -4.33 17.70 -10.00
N ARG A 111 -3.72 18.86 -10.31
CA ARG A 111 -2.28 18.98 -10.54
C ARG A 111 -1.46 18.64 -9.30
N ASP A 112 -1.91 19.01 -8.11
CA ASP A 112 -1.21 18.72 -6.85
C ASP A 112 -1.32 17.24 -6.48
N LYS A 113 -2.48 16.62 -6.71
CA LYS A 113 -2.66 15.18 -6.55
C LYS A 113 -1.76 14.38 -7.50
N LEU A 114 -1.69 14.80 -8.78
CA LEU A 114 -0.82 14.19 -9.79
C LEU A 114 0.66 14.27 -9.37
N LEU A 115 1.09 15.44 -8.89
CA LEU A 115 2.46 15.65 -8.44
C LEU A 115 2.81 14.74 -7.27
N GLY A 116 1.92 14.59 -6.30
CA GLY A 116 2.17 13.77 -5.15
C GLY A 116 2.22 12.26 -5.47
N PHE A 117 1.39 11.77 -6.38
CA PHE A 117 1.51 10.40 -6.87
C PHE A 117 2.83 10.19 -7.65
N GLU A 118 3.28 11.18 -8.43
CA GLU A 118 4.59 11.13 -9.11
C GLU A 118 5.76 11.06 -8.13
N ILE A 119 5.60 11.65 -6.94
CA ILE A 119 6.58 11.63 -5.84
C ILE A 119 6.56 10.29 -5.10
N GLY A 120 5.46 9.55 -5.20
CA GLY A 120 5.36 8.20 -4.63
C GLY A 120 4.39 8.05 -3.45
N ALA A 121 3.42 8.96 -3.28
CA ALA A 121 2.29 8.70 -2.40
C ALA A 121 1.49 7.50 -2.91
N ASP A 122 0.95 6.70 -2.01
CA ASP A 122 0.11 5.55 -2.36
C ASP A 122 -1.37 5.95 -2.43
N ASP A 123 -1.78 6.98 -1.68
CA ASP A 123 -3.16 7.45 -1.65
C ASP A 123 -3.26 8.92 -1.19
N TYR A 124 -4.42 9.54 -1.46
CA TYR A 124 -4.74 10.92 -1.11
C TYR A 124 -6.13 11.03 -0.52
N ILE A 125 -6.26 11.84 0.51
CA ILE A 125 -7.53 12.21 1.13
C ILE A 125 -7.60 13.73 1.20
N THR A 126 -8.65 14.32 0.62
CA THR A 126 -8.87 15.76 0.66
C THR A 126 -9.56 16.20 1.94
N LYS A 127 -9.05 17.23 2.57
CA LYS A 127 -9.71 17.89 3.71
C LYS A 127 -10.85 18.82 3.20
N PRO A 128 -12.07 18.80 3.79
CA PRO A 128 -12.48 17.96 4.91
C PRO A 128 -12.84 16.53 4.46
N PHE A 129 -12.51 15.55 5.30
CA PHE A 129 -12.76 14.12 5.04
C PHE A 129 -13.58 13.47 6.16
N SER A 130 -14.22 12.35 5.85
CA SER A 130 -14.89 11.54 6.86
C SER A 130 -13.92 10.57 7.52
N MET A 131 -14.08 10.32 8.83
CA MET A 131 -13.30 9.30 9.52
C MET A 131 -13.53 7.89 8.95
N ARG A 132 -14.71 7.65 8.40
CA ARG A 132 -15.05 6.39 7.72
C ARG A 132 -14.19 6.19 6.48
N GLU A 133 -14.01 7.23 5.67
CA GLU A 133 -13.13 7.21 4.51
C GLU A 133 -11.68 6.93 4.90
N LEU A 134 -11.14 7.69 5.86
CA LEU A 134 -9.77 7.48 6.32
C LEU A 134 -9.55 6.05 6.82
N LEU A 135 -10.46 5.52 7.65
CA LEU A 135 -10.36 4.15 8.18
C LEU A 135 -10.43 3.11 7.06
N ALA A 136 -11.30 3.28 6.07
CA ALA A 136 -11.41 2.39 4.93
C ALA A 136 -10.07 2.31 4.16
N ARG A 137 -9.46 3.47 3.89
CA ARG A 137 -8.16 3.54 3.18
C ARG A 137 -7.01 2.96 4.00
N VAL A 138 -6.94 3.26 5.30
CA VAL A 138 -5.95 2.66 6.22
C VAL A 138 -6.07 1.13 6.21
N ASN A 139 -7.31 0.63 6.30
CA ASN A 139 -7.57 -0.81 6.25
C ASN A 139 -7.14 -1.43 4.91
N ALA A 140 -7.44 -0.78 3.79
CA ALA A 140 -7.06 -1.24 2.46
C ALA A 140 -5.54 -1.36 2.31
N HIS A 141 -4.79 -0.36 2.78
CA HIS A 141 -3.33 -0.36 2.70
C HIS A 141 -2.67 -1.38 3.65
N LEU A 142 -3.25 -1.60 4.83
CA LEU A 142 -2.71 -2.53 5.83
C LEU A 142 -3.17 -3.98 5.62
N ARG A 143 -4.22 -4.19 4.83
CA ARG A 143 -4.66 -5.54 4.50
C ARG A 143 -3.59 -6.21 3.66
N ARG A 144 -3.01 -7.31 4.14
CA ARG A 144 -2.33 -8.25 3.27
C ARG A 144 -3.35 -8.72 2.26
N VAL A 145 -3.02 -8.64 0.98
CA VAL A 145 -3.90 -9.11 -0.09
C VAL A 145 -3.97 -10.64 0.01
N ALA A 146 -4.70 -11.14 0.99
CA ALA A 146 -4.96 -12.57 1.19
C ALA A 146 -5.66 -13.21 -0.02
N ALA A 147 -6.34 -12.39 -0.84
CA ALA A 147 -6.97 -12.83 -2.08
C ALA A 147 -5.97 -13.23 -3.20
N PHE A 148 -4.66 -12.97 -3.00
CA PHE A 148 -3.61 -13.36 -3.96
C PHE A 148 -2.76 -14.53 -3.48
N GLU A 149 -3.07 -15.11 -2.29
CA GLU A 149 -2.26 -16.19 -1.68
C GLU A 149 -2.46 -17.59 -2.32
N THR A 150 -3.32 -17.74 -3.33
CA THR A 150 -3.63 -19.06 -3.93
C THR A 150 -2.89 -19.36 -5.23
N SER A 151 -1.75 -18.72 -5.51
CA SER A 151 -0.98 -19.10 -6.70
C SER A 151 0.45 -19.48 -6.35
N GLU A 152 0.84 -20.63 -6.83
CA GLU A 152 2.16 -21.25 -6.69
C GLU A 152 3.31 -20.45 -7.34
N GLU A 153 3.01 -19.49 -8.21
CA GLU A 153 4.02 -18.65 -8.85
C GLU A 153 4.29 -17.38 -8.02
N GLU A 154 5.33 -17.39 -7.23
CA GLU A 154 5.84 -16.19 -6.54
C GLU A 154 6.82 -15.39 -7.41
N VAL A 155 7.33 -15.97 -8.48
CA VAL A 155 8.30 -15.36 -9.40
C VAL A 155 7.71 -15.31 -10.81
N PHE A 156 7.83 -14.15 -11.45
CA PHE A 156 7.45 -13.94 -12.85
C PHE A 156 8.63 -13.40 -13.63
N GLN A 157 8.86 -13.95 -14.83
CA GLN A 157 9.89 -13.48 -15.73
C GLN A 157 9.32 -13.30 -17.15
N ASP A 158 9.58 -12.13 -17.74
CA ASP A 158 9.21 -11.80 -19.11
C ASP A 158 10.32 -10.98 -19.77
N GLY A 159 11.10 -11.64 -20.61
CA GLY A 159 12.31 -11.07 -21.18
C GLY A 159 13.27 -10.58 -20.10
N GLU A 160 13.55 -9.29 -20.11
CA GLU A 160 14.42 -8.64 -19.11
C GLU A 160 13.73 -8.29 -17.79
N LEU A 161 12.40 -8.38 -17.71
CA LEU A 161 11.66 -8.11 -16.48
C LEU A 161 11.65 -9.37 -15.60
N HIS A 162 12.08 -9.20 -14.37
CA HIS A 162 11.97 -10.20 -13.31
C HIS A 162 11.24 -9.60 -12.12
N VAL A 163 10.23 -10.31 -11.61
CA VAL A 163 9.42 -9.89 -10.47
C VAL A 163 9.36 -11.04 -9.47
N ASP A 164 9.87 -10.81 -8.27
CA ASP A 164 9.78 -11.74 -7.13
C ASP A 164 8.78 -11.18 -6.11
N ARG A 165 7.64 -11.83 -6.01
CA ARG A 165 6.58 -11.41 -5.09
C ARG A 165 6.94 -11.67 -3.64
N GLY A 166 7.56 -12.81 -3.35
CA GLY A 166 7.93 -13.20 -1.99
C GLY A 166 8.94 -12.23 -1.37
N ARG A 167 9.89 -11.75 -2.20
CA ARG A 167 10.89 -10.76 -1.80
C ARG A 167 10.46 -9.32 -2.02
N PHE A 168 9.33 -9.10 -2.71
CA PHE A 168 8.89 -7.77 -3.13
C PHE A 168 9.97 -7.04 -3.98
N GLU A 169 10.55 -7.76 -4.93
CA GLU A 169 11.64 -7.27 -5.76
C GLU A 169 11.28 -7.25 -7.24
N VAL A 170 11.76 -6.23 -7.93
CA VAL A 170 11.61 -6.08 -9.37
C VAL A 170 12.95 -5.68 -9.96
N SER A 171 13.31 -6.31 -11.08
CA SER A 171 14.46 -5.90 -11.86
C SER A 171 14.14 -5.90 -13.37
N VAL A 172 14.83 -5.02 -14.11
CA VAL A 172 14.77 -4.94 -15.56
C VAL A 172 16.22 -4.96 -16.08
N ALA A 173 16.53 -5.88 -16.98
CA ALA A 173 17.89 -6.10 -17.48
C ALA A 173 18.92 -6.27 -16.34
N GLY A 174 18.54 -7.00 -15.28
CA GLY A 174 19.37 -7.25 -14.10
C GLY A 174 19.51 -6.04 -13.15
N LYS A 175 18.99 -4.87 -13.50
CA LYS A 175 19.02 -3.68 -12.63
C LYS A 175 17.77 -3.63 -11.77
N ARG A 176 17.95 -3.47 -10.46
CA ARG A 176 16.84 -3.34 -9.50
C ARG A 176 16.02 -2.09 -9.78
N VAL A 177 14.68 -2.26 -9.83
CA VAL A 177 13.71 -1.19 -9.99
C VAL A 177 12.94 -1.00 -8.69
N HIS A 178 12.94 0.22 -8.18
CA HIS A 178 12.25 0.54 -6.94
C HIS A 178 10.78 0.90 -7.21
N LEU A 179 9.88 0.06 -6.72
CA LEU A 179 8.44 0.32 -6.75
C LEU A 179 7.91 0.62 -5.35
N THR A 180 6.90 1.50 -5.27
CA THR A 180 6.09 1.63 -4.06
C THR A 180 5.21 0.39 -3.89
N LYS A 181 4.60 0.24 -2.72
CA LYS A 181 3.70 -0.90 -2.48
C LYS A 181 2.56 -0.96 -3.49
N LYS A 182 1.90 0.17 -3.78
CA LYS A 182 0.80 0.24 -4.75
C LYS A 182 1.24 -0.02 -6.18
N GLU A 183 2.39 0.50 -6.59
CA GLU A 183 2.96 0.20 -7.90
C GLU A 183 3.25 -1.29 -8.05
N PHE A 184 3.81 -1.92 -7.02
CA PHE A 184 4.09 -3.35 -7.03
C PHE A 184 2.80 -4.19 -7.10
N ASP A 185 1.81 -3.88 -6.25
CA ASP A 185 0.53 -4.57 -6.22
C ASP A 185 -0.21 -4.42 -7.57
N LEU A 186 -0.15 -3.24 -8.19
CA LEU A 186 -0.73 -2.98 -9.50
C LEU A 186 -0.01 -3.76 -10.60
N LEU A 187 1.32 -3.74 -10.61
CA LEU A 187 2.11 -4.53 -11.55
C LEU A 187 1.76 -6.01 -11.44
N TRP A 188 1.73 -6.55 -10.21
CA TRP A 188 1.41 -7.94 -9.96
C TRP A 188 -0.01 -8.31 -10.38
N LEU A 189 -0.99 -7.44 -10.11
CA LEU A 189 -2.37 -7.61 -10.57
C LEU A 189 -2.43 -7.72 -12.09
N LEU A 190 -1.72 -6.86 -12.81
CA LEU A 190 -1.69 -6.87 -14.28
C LEU A 190 -0.97 -8.12 -14.83
N ILE A 191 0.14 -8.53 -14.23
CA ILE A 191 0.87 -9.77 -14.57
C ILE A 191 -0.01 -11.01 -14.39
N ARG A 192 -0.72 -11.09 -13.29
CA ARG A 192 -1.65 -12.20 -13.01
C ARG A 192 -2.81 -12.30 -14.03
N ASN A 193 -3.13 -11.19 -14.66
CA ASN A 193 -4.15 -11.09 -15.70
C ASN A 193 -3.52 -10.78 -17.08
N ARG A 194 -2.26 -11.21 -17.29
CA ARG A 194 -1.53 -10.93 -18.52
C ARG A 194 -2.33 -11.27 -19.77
N ASN A 195 -2.17 -10.46 -20.79
CA ASN A 195 -2.90 -10.53 -22.06
C ASN A 195 -4.43 -10.34 -21.98
N ARG A 196 -4.97 -10.05 -20.78
CA ARG A 196 -6.38 -9.70 -20.56
C ARG A 196 -6.49 -8.25 -20.08
N VAL A 197 -7.61 -7.61 -20.44
CA VAL A 197 -7.89 -6.26 -19.97
C VAL A 197 -8.39 -6.30 -18.53
N VAL A 198 -7.75 -5.53 -17.65
CA VAL A 198 -8.24 -5.25 -16.30
C VAL A 198 -8.84 -3.85 -16.32
N THR A 199 -10.13 -3.74 -16.02
CA THR A 199 -10.81 -2.45 -16.03
C THR A 199 -10.35 -1.56 -14.88
N ARG A 200 -10.45 -0.22 -15.05
CA ARG A 200 -10.11 0.75 -13.99
C ARG A 200 -10.86 0.49 -12.71
N ASP A 201 -12.17 0.24 -12.81
CA ASP A 201 -13.01 -0.07 -11.65
C ASP A 201 -12.57 -1.35 -10.94
N SER A 202 -12.21 -2.40 -11.70
CA SER A 202 -11.68 -3.64 -11.12
C SER A 202 -10.34 -3.43 -10.42
N ILE A 203 -9.47 -2.57 -10.96
CA ILE A 203 -8.20 -2.20 -10.33
C ILE A 203 -8.46 -1.44 -9.02
N LEU A 204 -9.33 -0.43 -9.05
CA LEU A 204 -9.73 0.34 -7.87
C LEU A 204 -10.33 -0.55 -6.79
N ALA A 205 -11.32 -1.37 -7.13
CA ALA A 205 -11.97 -2.28 -6.20
C ALA A 205 -11.00 -3.25 -5.51
N ARG A 206 -9.97 -3.71 -6.24
CA ARG A 206 -9.02 -4.70 -5.72
C ARG A 206 -7.88 -4.09 -4.92
N LEU A 207 -7.43 -2.89 -5.29
CA LEU A 207 -6.23 -2.28 -4.71
C LEU A 207 -6.52 -1.10 -3.78
N TRP A 208 -7.67 -0.42 -3.93
CA TRP A 208 -8.05 0.75 -3.13
C TRP A 208 -9.30 0.57 -2.28
N ASP A 209 -9.96 -0.63 -2.28
CA ASP A 209 -11.21 -0.90 -1.57
C ASP A 209 -12.27 0.17 -1.88
N TYR A 210 -12.89 0.01 -3.00
CA TYR A 210 -13.81 0.95 -3.63
C TYR A 210 -14.87 1.50 -2.65
N ASP A 211 -14.71 2.76 -2.24
CA ASP A 211 -15.81 3.65 -1.86
C ASP A 211 -15.90 4.73 -2.95
N ALA A 212 -17.08 5.18 -3.30
CA ALA A 212 -17.45 5.91 -4.52
C ALA A 212 -16.67 7.21 -4.83
N ASP A 213 -15.77 7.65 -3.94
CA ASP A 213 -15.06 8.93 -4.04
C ASP A 213 -13.60 8.82 -4.56
N VAL A 214 -13.12 7.62 -4.87
CA VAL A 214 -11.77 7.46 -5.48
C VAL A 214 -11.89 7.66 -6.99
N GLU A 215 -11.37 8.76 -7.48
CA GLU A 215 -11.33 9.03 -8.92
C GLU A 215 -10.50 7.96 -9.66
N THR A 216 -11.02 7.47 -10.78
CA THR A 216 -10.33 6.51 -11.67
C THR A 216 -8.95 6.99 -12.15
N ARG A 217 -8.70 8.28 -12.10
CA ARG A 217 -7.41 8.92 -12.40
C ARG A 217 -6.27 8.48 -11.50
N THR A 218 -6.56 8.06 -10.25
CA THR A 218 -5.55 7.48 -9.35
C THR A 218 -4.85 6.28 -9.99
N VAL A 219 -5.60 5.43 -10.70
CA VAL A 219 -5.02 4.29 -11.42
C VAL A 219 -4.08 4.76 -12.54
N ASP A 220 -4.52 5.76 -13.32
CA ASP A 220 -3.78 6.24 -14.50
C ASP A 220 -2.40 6.80 -14.12
N VAL A 221 -2.29 7.44 -12.95
CA VAL A 221 -1.01 7.97 -12.44
C VAL A 221 -0.05 6.85 -12.06
N HIS A 222 -0.54 5.82 -11.37
CA HIS A 222 0.30 4.67 -11.01
C HIS A 222 0.74 3.87 -12.25
N ILE A 223 -0.12 3.77 -13.28
CA ILE A 223 0.24 3.19 -14.58
C ILE A 223 1.36 4.02 -15.24
N ARG A 224 1.24 5.37 -15.22
CA ARG A 224 2.28 6.25 -15.77
C ARG A 224 3.62 6.07 -15.03
N ALA A 225 3.57 5.98 -13.70
CA ALA A 225 4.77 5.73 -12.89
C ALA A 225 5.40 4.36 -13.20
N LEU A 226 4.60 3.31 -13.34
CA LEU A 226 5.07 1.97 -13.73
C LEU A 226 5.72 1.98 -15.12
N ARG A 227 5.09 2.59 -16.12
CA ARG A 227 5.64 2.70 -17.47
C ARG A 227 7.00 3.39 -17.49
N ARG A 228 7.13 4.50 -16.77
CA ARG A 228 8.41 5.23 -16.64
C ARG A 228 9.52 4.36 -16.05
N LYS A 229 9.18 3.48 -15.09
CA LYS A 229 10.14 2.60 -14.38
C LYS A 229 10.45 1.31 -15.14
N LEU A 230 9.46 0.73 -15.83
CA LEU A 230 9.55 -0.60 -16.44
C LEU A 230 9.66 -0.56 -17.96
N GLY A 231 9.39 0.59 -18.60
CA GLY A 231 9.26 0.75 -20.05
C GLY A 231 7.80 0.83 -20.51
N GLU A 232 7.53 1.71 -21.48
CA GLU A 232 6.19 2.06 -21.98
C GLU A 232 5.43 0.87 -22.60
N GLN A 233 6.13 -0.08 -23.20
CA GLN A 233 5.53 -1.10 -24.03
C GLN A 233 4.87 -2.25 -23.27
N ARG A 234 5.21 -2.46 -21.99
CA ARG A 234 4.74 -3.60 -21.19
C ARG A 234 3.29 -3.47 -20.76
N ILE A 235 2.81 -2.24 -20.57
CA ILE A 235 1.45 -1.97 -20.12
C ILE A 235 0.72 -1.16 -21.20
N GLU A 236 -0.22 -1.79 -21.88
CA GLU A 236 -1.06 -1.18 -22.90
C GLU A 236 -2.28 -0.52 -22.28
N THR A 237 -2.67 0.65 -22.82
CA THR A 237 -3.97 1.26 -22.53
C THR A 237 -5.00 0.74 -23.53
N VAL A 238 -6.06 0.13 -23.03
CA VAL A 238 -7.24 -0.20 -23.84
C VAL A 238 -8.26 0.91 -23.62
N VAL A 239 -8.37 1.78 -24.65
CA VAL A 239 -9.17 3.01 -24.57
C VAL A 239 -10.59 2.73 -24.12
N GLY A 240 -11.10 3.52 -23.16
CA GLY A 240 -12.45 3.39 -22.62
C GLY A 240 -12.64 2.22 -21.64
N LEU A 241 -11.68 1.29 -21.50
CA LEU A 241 -11.81 0.11 -20.65
C LEU A 241 -10.84 0.07 -19.49
N GLY A 242 -9.52 0.07 -19.75
CA GLY A 242 -8.52 -0.13 -18.70
C GLY A 242 -7.13 -0.42 -19.23
N TYR A 243 -6.46 -1.37 -18.60
CA TYR A 243 -5.06 -1.68 -18.85
C TYR A 243 -4.82 -3.17 -19.05
N ARG A 244 -3.80 -3.50 -19.83
CA ARG A 244 -3.39 -4.86 -20.12
C ARG A 244 -1.87 -4.99 -20.04
N TYR A 245 -1.36 -5.98 -19.30
CA TYR A 245 0.04 -6.38 -19.39
C TYR A 245 0.22 -7.18 -20.68
N ARG A 246 1.18 -6.77 -21.50
CA ARG A 246 1.56 -7.46 -22.76
C ARG A 246 2.79 -8.31 -22.48
N GLU A 247 2.59 -9.62 -22.40
CA GLU A 247 3.68 -10.57 -22.27
C GLU A 247 4.47 -10.65 -23.58
N GLY A 248 5.79 -10.72 -23.50
CA GLY A 248 6.67 -10.76 -24.67
C GLY A 248 6.95 -9.40 -25.32
N ALA A 249 6.49 -8.28 -24.73
CA ALA A 249 6.84 -6.95 -25.20
C ALA A 249 8.29 -6.62 -24.81
N SER A 250 9.25 -7.19 -25.53
CA SER A 250 10.66 -6.84 -25.42
C SER A 250 10.90 -5.43 -25.97
N ARG A 251 11.86 -4.67 -25.42
CA ARG A 251 12.33 -3.42 -26.02
C ARG A 251 12.79 -3.72 -27.47
N ALA A 252 12.12 -3.11 -28.42
CA ALA A 252 12.70 -2.91 -29.75
C ALA A 252 13.80 -1.86 -29.65
#